data_52a05d752728797ad6b1888ec28d0344
#
_entry.id   52a05d752728797ad6b1888ec28d0344
#
_cell.length_a   1.000
_cell.length_b   1.000
_cell.length_c   1.000
_cell.angle_alpha   90.00
_cell.angle_beta   90.00
_cell.angle_gamma   90.00
#
_symmetry.space_group_name_H-M   'P 1'
#
loop_
_entity.id
_entity.type
_entity.pdbx_description
1 polymer ?
#
loop_
_entity_poly.entity_id
_entity_poly.type
_entity_poly.pdbx_seq_one_letter_code
_entity_poly.pdbx_strand_id
1 'polypeptide(L)'
;MSKDAFNNTLIVTLTEFGRTIKQNSSNGTEHGYGSAIFLAGGLVKKAQVHTDWPGLKRKELFQGRDLNSTIDSRSVYASAMSTVFNLDFERIRKEVFWGDELQNLSDKLFKV
;
A
#
# COMPACT_ATOMS: atom_id res chain seq x y z
N MET A 1 2.32 -24.77 4.69
CA MET A 1 0.96 -24.18 4.93
C MET A 1 -0.06 -24.98 4.15
N SER A 2 -1.18 -25.35 4.77
CA SER A 2 -2.26 -26.05 4.03
C SER A 2 -2.90 -25.13 3.00
N LYS A 3 -3.54 -25.73 1.97
CA LYS A 3 -4.24 -24.97 0.94
C LYS A 3 -5.34 -24.09 1.52
N ASP A 4 -6.09 -24.59 2.50
CA ASP A 4 -7.15 -23.81 3.14
C ASP A 4 -6.60 -22.63 3.94
N ALA A 5 -5.51 -22.83 4.66
CA ALA A 5 -4.85 -21.74 5.37
C ALA A 5 -4.32 -20.69 4.40
N PHE A 6 -3.67 -21.11 3.31
CA PHE A 6 -3.17 -20.19 2.29
C PHE A 6 -4.29 -19.36 1.66
N ASN A 7 -5.39 -20.00 1.29
CA ASN A 7 -6.53 -19.32 0.65
C ASN A 7 -7.17 -18.24 1.54
N ASN A 8 -6.97 -18.33 2.85
CA ASN A 8 -7.51 -17.39 3.83
C ASN A 8 -6.42 -16.49 4.44
N THR A 9 -5.23 -16.46 3.83
CA THR A 9 -4.11 -15.69 4.32
C THR A 9 -3.87 -14.47 3.46
N LEU A 10 -3.58 -13.36 4.11
CA LEU A 10 -3.08 -12.15 3.49
C LEU A 10 -1.88 -11.65 4.28
N ILE A 11 -0.77 -11.47 3.59
CA ILE A 11 0.44 -10.85 4.12
C ILE A 11 0.53 -9.46 3.53
N VAL A 12 0.69 -8.46 4.41
CA VAL A 12 0.82 -7.05 4.02
C VAL A 12 2.09 -6.52 4.66
N THR A 13 2.99 -5.95 3.86
CA THR A 13 4.17 -5.30 4.42
C THR A 13 3.85 -3.89 4.90
N LEU A 14 4.57 -3.46 5.91
CA LEU A 14 4.49 -2.12 6.46
C LEU A 14 5.89 -1.54 6.54
N THR A 15 6.06 -0.32 6.06
CA THR A 15 7.27 0.46 6.27
C THR A 15 6.89 1.90 6.60
N GLU A 16 7.65 2.53 7.49
CA GLU A 16 7.43 3.93 7.85
C GLU A 16 8.17 4.90 6.93
N PHE A 17 9.14 4.40 6.15
CA PHE A 17 9.97 5.24 5.29
C PHE A 17 9.79 4.93 3.81
N GLY A 18 9.74 5.99 3.01
CA GLY A 18 9.98 5.91 1.57
C GLY A 18 11.45 6.12 1.25
N ARG A 19 11.74 6.45 0.00
CA ARG A 19 13.11 6.64 -0.48
C ARG A 19 13.24 7.90 -1.31
N THR A 20 14.45 8.50 -1.24
CA THR A 20 14.86 9.55 -2.19
C THR A 20 15.18 8.93 -3.54
N ILE A 21 15.17 9.75 -4.59
CA ILE A 21 15.42 9.25 -5.95
C ILE A 21 16.93 9.25 -6.26
N LYS A 22 17.66 10.25 -5.78
CA LYS A 22 19.09 10.39 -6.08
C LYS A 22 19.91 9.37 -5.28
N GLN A 23 20.84 8.71 -5.96
CA GLN A 23 21.80 7.81 -5.32
C GLN A 23 22.71 8.61 -4.38
N ASN A 24 22.94 8.07 -3.19
CA ASN A 24 23.87 8.64 -2.21
C ASN A 24 25.29 8.09 -2.39
N SER A 25 26.23 8.59 -1.56
CA SER A 25 27.64 8.19 -1.61
C SER A 25 27.90 6.74 -1.23
N SER A 26 26.91 6.06 -0.63
CA SER A 26 27.00 4.65 -0.24
C SER A 26 26.35 3.70 -1.26
N ASN A 27 26.07 4.19 -2.48
CA ASN A 27 25.42 3.44 -3.57
C ASN A 27 23.98 3.01 -3.26
N GLY A 28 23.30 3.72 -2.38
CA GLY A 28 21.88 3.52 -2.05
C GLY A 28 21.11 4.83 -2.11
N THR A 29 20.05 4.92 -1.36
CA THR A 29 19.25 6.13 -1.23
C THR A 29 18.99 6.45 0.24
N GLU A 30 18.61 7.68 0.53
CA GLU A 30 18.20 8.09 1.86
C GLU A 30 16.72 7.77 2.10
N HIS A 31 16.27 7.87 3.35
CA HIS A 31 14.86 7.84 3.68
C HIS A 31 14.13 9.00 2.97
N GLY A 32 12.93 8.73 2.51
CA GLY A 32 12.12 9.70 1.80
C GLY A 32 10.63 9.48 2.03
N TYR A 33 9.80 9.91 1.09
CA TYR A 33 8.36 9.98 1.26
C TYR A 33 7.64 8.75 0.71
N GLY A 34 7.63 8.54 -0.58
CA GLY A 34 6.90 7.44 -1.24
C GLY A 34 7.64 6.13 -1.16
N SER A 35 6.89 5.04 -1.10
CA SER A 35 7.42 3.68 -1.02
C SER A 35 6.50 2.69 -1.74
N ALA A 36 6.67 1.41 -1.44
CA ALA A 36 5.83 0.33 -1.97
C ALA A 36 5.34 -0.56 -0.83
N ILE A 37 4.15 -1.13 -1.03
CA ILE A 37 3.59 -2.16 -0.16
C ILE A 37 3.55 -3.45 -0.95
N PHE A 38 4.01 -4.54 -0.36
CA PHE A 38 3.90 -5.87 -0.93
C PHE A 38 2.73 -6.62 -0.30
N LEU A 39 1.94 -7.25 -1.16
CA LEU A 39 0.80 -8.07 -0.77
C LEU A 39 1.03 -9.50 -1.26
N ALA A 40 0.84 -10.47 -0.39
CA ALA A 40 0.99 -11.88 -0.73
C ALA A 40 -0.04 -12.74 0.00
N GLY A 41 -0.33 -13.90 -0.54
CA GLY A 41 -1.29 -14.85 0.05
C GLY A 41 -2.47 -15.13 -0.86
N GLY A 42 -3.27 -16.12 -0.48
CA GLY A 42 -4.39 -16.60 -1.28
C GLY A 42 -5.53 -15.59 -1.48
N LEU A 43 -5.58 -14.56 -0.63
CA LEU A 43 -6.59 -13.50 -0.76
C LEU A 43 -6.20 -12.39 -1.75
N VAL A 44 -4.97 -12.41 -2.26
CA VAL A 44 -4.56 -11.47 -3.33
C VAL A 44 -5.25 -11.85 -4.63
N LYS A 45 -5.85 -10.87 -5.30
CA LYS A 45 -6.68 -11.13 -6.48
C LYS A 45 -5.91 -11.74 -7.64
N LYS A 46 -4.74 -11.19 -7.95
CA LYS A 46 -3.85 -11.70 -9.00
C LYS A 46 -2.45 -11.08 -8.83
N ALA A 47 -1.46 -11.68 -9.48
CA ALA A 47 -0.13 -11.09 -9.58
C ALA A 47 -0.21 -9.84 -10.45
N GLN A 48 0.08 -8.68 -9.87
CA GLN A 48 -0.01 -7.38 -10.55
C GLN A 48 0.78 -6.32 -9.81
N VAL A 49 1.10 -5.24 -10.51
CA VAL A 49 1.54 -3.99 -9.91
C VAL A 49 0.37 -3.01 -9.96
N HIS A 50 -0.11 -2.61 -8.78
CA HIS A 50 -1.14 -1.58 -8.66
C HIS A 50 -0.45 -0.25 -8.36
N THR A 51 -0.56 0.70 -9.26
CA THR A 51 0.17 1.96 -9.13
C THR A 51 -0.58 3.13 -9.76
N ASP A 52 -0.39 4.29 -9.18
CA ASP A 52 -0.64 5.59 -9.79
C ASP A 52 0.73 6.27 -9.89
N TRP A 53 1.49 5.89 -10.91
CA TRP A 53 2.90 6.23 -11.02
C TRP A 53 3.11 7.74 -11.22
N PRO A 54 3.80 8.43 -10.29
CA PRO A 54 3.94 9.89 -10.34
C PRO A 54 5.02 10.36 -11.29
N GLY A 55 5.97 9.49 -11.66
CA GLY A 55 7.17 9.84 -12.42
C GLY A 55 8.37 10.18 -11.54
N LEU A 56 9.51 10.42 -12.19
CA LEU A 56 10.77 10.69 -11.52
C LEU A 56 11.40 12.05 -11.92
N LYS A 57 10.72 12.84 -12.72
CA LYS A 57 11.19 14.20 -13.04
C LYS A 57 11.12 15.07 -11.77
N ARG A 58 12.04 16.02 -11.65
CA ARG A 58 12.12 16.88 -10.45
C ARG A 58 10.77 17.47 -10.03
N LYS A 59 9.96 17.91 -10.99
CA LYS A 59 8.63 18.49 -10.73
C LYS A 59 7.61 17.47 -10.20
N GLU A 60 7.87 16.17 -10.42
CA GLU A 60 7.02 15.07 -10.01
C GLU A 60 7.40 14.51 -8.63
N LEU A 61 8.55 14.93 -8.09
CA LEU A 61 9.04 14.47 -6.81
C LEU A 61 8.45 15.29 -5.66
N PHE A 62 8.30 14.65 -4.51
CA PHE A 62 7.93 15.34 -3.29
C PHE A 62 9.09 16.23 -2.84
N GLN A 63 8.85 17.53 -2.77
CA GLN A 63 9.86 18.55 -2.46
C GLN A 63 11.08 18.50 -3.40
N GLY A 64 10.90 18.02 -4.63
CA GLY A 64 11.97 17.91 -5.61
C GLY A 64 13.06 16.88 -5.28
N ARG A 65 12.81 15.98 -4.34
CA ARG A 65 13.83 15.05 -3.83
C ARG A 65 13.32 13.61 -3.70
N ASP A 66 12.15 13.41 -3.12
CA ASP A 66 11.64 12.10 -2.71
C ASP A 66 10.69 11.52 -3.75
N LEU A 67 10.60 10.19 -3.84
CA LEU A 67 9.51 9.57 -4.55
C LEU A 67 8.19 10.07 -3.97
N ASN A 68 7.30 10.56 -4.82
CA ASN A 68 6.02 11.07 -4.35
C ASN A 68 5.07 9.94 -3.95
N SER A 69 4.16 10.23 -3.06
CA SER A 69 3.11 9.32 -2.64
C SER A 69 1.81 9.67 -3.38
N THR A 70 1.18 8.69 -4.00
CA THR A 70 -0.05 8.88 -4.78
C THR A 70 -1.22 8.06 -4.25
N ILE A 71 -0.94 7.07 -3.42
CA ILE A 71 -1.95 6.22 -2.78
C ILE A 71 -1.71 6.26 -1.28
N ASP A 72 -2.73 6.60 -0.51
CA ASP A 72 -2.62 6.58 0.95
C ASP A 72 -2.52 5.13 1.43
N SER A 73 -1.44 4.79 2.14
CA SER A 73 -1.21 3.43 2.64
C SER A 73 -2.35 2.92 3.53
N ARG A 74 -3.01 3.82 4.25
CA ARG A 74 -4.16 3.47 5.09
C ARG A 74 -5.34 2.94 4.26
N SER A 75 -5.49 3.39 3.01
CA SER A 75 -6.48 2.82 2.08
C SER A 75 -6.23 1.34 1.82
N VAL A 76 -4.97 0.95 1.67
CA VAL A 76 -4.57 -0.47 1.52
C VAL A 76 -4.88 -1.25 2.79
N TYR A 77 -4.49 -0.72 3.95
CA TYR A 77 -4.70 -1.41 5.23
C TYR A 77 -6.18 -1.54 5.58
N ALA A 78 -6.97 -0.49 5.39
CA ALA A 78 -8.41 -0.53 5.62
C ALA A 78 -9.09 -1.55 4.69
N SER A 79 -8.69 -1.60 3.42
CA SER A 79 -9.20 -2.57 2.45
C SER A 79 -8.81 -4.01 2.82
N ALA A 80 -7.58 -4.21 3.30
CA ALA A 80 -7.11 -5.51 3.78
C ALA A 80 -7.93 -5.98 5.00
N MET A 81 -8.13 -5.10 5.98
CA MET A 81 -8.94 -5.41 7.16
C MET A 81 -10.39 -5.76 6.78
N SER A 82 -10.98 -4.98 5.89
CA SER A 82 -12.33 -5.23 5.39
C SER A 82 -12.44 -6.62 4.75
N THR A 83 -11.48 -6.99 3.93
CA THR A 83 -11.47 -8.27 3.22
C THR A 83 -11.23 -9.45 4.18
N VAL A 84 -10.20 -9.37 5.01
CA VAL A 84 -9.80 -10.48 5.89
C VAL A 84 -10.85 -10.76 6.96
N PHE A 85 -11.39 -9.71 7.56
CA PHE A 85 -12.34 -9.83 8.67
C PHE A 85 -13.80 -9.74 8.25
N ASN A 86 -14.07 -9.59 6.95
CA ASN A 86 -15.41 -9.42 6.42
C ASN A 86 -16.19 -8.30 7.13
N LEU A 87 -15.54 -7.16 7.27
CA LEU A 87 -16.09 -5.97 7.92
C LEU A 87 -16.39 -4.90 6.88
N ASP A 88 -17.39 -4.07 7.17
CA ASP A 88 -17.70 -2.93 6.33
C ASP A 88 -16.56 -1.93 6.29
N PHE A 89 -16.13 -1.55 5.08
CA PHE A 89 -15.03 -0.62 4.87
C PHE A 89 -15.30 0.75 5.53
N GLU A 90 -16.50 1.27 5.41
CA GLU A 90 -16.86 2.57 5.99
C GLU A 90 -16.78 2.55 7.51
N ARG A 91 -17.13 1.43 8.12
CA ARG A 91 -16.99 1.25 9.57
C ARG A 91 -15.52 1.27 9.99
N ILE A 92 -14.67 0.55 9.27
CA ILE A 92 -13.21 0.56 9.52
C ILE A 92 -12.65 1.97 9.34
N ARG A 93 -13.02 2.63 8.27
CA ARG A 93 -12.56 3.99 7.99
C ARG A 93 -12.91 4.95 9.14
N LYS A 94 -14.11 4.86 9.65
CA LYS A 94 -14.60 5.74 10.73
C LYS A 94 -14.01 5.38 12.11
N GLU A 95 -14.00 4.11 12.45
CA GLU A 95 -13.63 3.67 13.79
C GLU A 95 -12.13 3.50 14.00
N VAL A 96 -11.38 3.08 12.95
CA VAL A 96 -9.94 2.85 13.03
C VAL A 96 -9.15 4.06 12.52
N PHE A 97 -9.62 4.72 11.47
CA PHE A 97 -8.91 5.80 10.78
C PHE A 97 -9.59 7.17 10.91
N TRP A 98 -10.33 7.38 11.97
CA TRP A 98 -10.95 8.67 12.38
C TRP A 98 -11.82 9.33 11.32
N GLY A 99 -12.36 8.57 10.39
CA GLY A 99 -13.19 9.11 9.33
C GLY A 99 -12.45 9.85 8.24
N ASP A 100 -11.13 9.74 8.18
CA ASP A 100 -10.33 10.31 7.10
C ASP A 100 -10.79 9.77 5.74
N GLU A 101 -10.59 10.56 4.70
CA GLU A 101 -10.94 10.15 3.34
C GLU A 101 -9.97 9.09 2.85
N LEU A 102 -10.46 7.85 2.77
CA LEU A 102 -9.70 6.70 2.29
C LEU A 102 -10.46 6.04 1.14
N GLN A 103 -9.70 5.46 0.22
CA GLN A 103 -10.24 4.77 -0.94
C GLN A 103 -10.42 3.28 -0.64
N ASN A 104 -11.59 2.73 -0.95
CA ASN A 104 -11.80 1.28 -0.86
C ASN A 104 -11.16 0.59 -2.08
N LEU A 105 -10.09 -0.13 -1.85
CA LEU A 105 -9.32 -0.85 -2.87
C LEU A 105 -9.60 -2.36 -2.87
N SER A 106 -10.59 -2.82 -2.11
CA SER A 106 -10.85 -4.26 -1.93
C SER A 106 -11.07 -4.98 -3.26
N ASP A 107 -11.89 -4.42 -4.15
CA ASP A 107 -12.20 -5.05 -5.44
C ASP A 107 -11.01 -5.08 -6.39
N LYS A 108 -10.07 -4.15 -6.24
CA LYS A 108 -8.88 -4.07 -7.10
C LYS A 108 -7.78 -5.01 -6.64
N LEU A 109 -7.63 -5.19 -5.33
CA LEU A 109 -6.46 -5.85 -4.75
C LEU A 109 -6.75 -7.28 -4.30
N PHE A 110 -7.97 -7.57 -3.86
CA PHE A 110 -8.28 -8.80 -3.16
C PHE A 110 -9.41 -9.59 -3.81
N LYS A 111 -9.46 -10.88 -3.47
CA LYS A 111 -10.61 -11.74 -3.76
C LYS A 111 -11.71 -11.43 -2.75
N VAL A 112 -12.81 -10.95 -3.24
CA VAL A 112 -13.97 -10.55 -2.42
C VAL A 112 -15.17 -11.44 -2.70
#